data_51aa09b8d67b591e11739f625f4c0a8c
#
_entry.id   51aa09b8d67b591e11739f625f4c0a8c
#
_cell.length_a   1.000
_cell.length_b   1.000
_cell.length_c   1.000
_cell.angle_alpha   90.00
_cell.angle_beta   90.00
_cell.angle_gamma   90.00
#
_symmetry.space_group_name_H-M   'P 1'
#
loop_
_entity.id
_entity.type
_entity.pdbx_description
1 polymer ?
#
loop_
_entity_poly.entity_id
_entity_poly.type
_entity_poly.pdbx_seq_one_letter_code
_entity_poly.pdbx_strand_id
1 'polypeptide(L)'
;FQVTPEGTLAIAQVIVQPVLLLFVFSLLMSDFFDTMGTVVAVGSRAGFVDKKGDVEDVQPILIVDSAAAAAGGFIGASSITSFVESVSGAAAGARTGLSNIVIGIAFVACAFLAPVIGMVTSSATCGALVVVGYLMMTEIGEIDWSDIASAFPAFLTIVGIPMTYSIANGIGLGFISYCIIKGAQGKFRDVKPLMWV
;
A
#
# COMPACT_ATOMS: atom_id res chain seq x y z
N PHE A 1 -21.22 -14.03 -6.64
CA PHE A 1 -21.51 -13.76 -8.07
C PHE A 1 -22.88 -13.11 -8.14
N GLN A 2 -22.94 -11.77 -8.21
CA GLN A 2 -24.20 -11.08 -8.44
C GLN A 2 -24.46 -11.05 -9.94
N VAL A 3 -25.63 -11.52 -10.32
CA VAL A 3 -26.16 -11.37 -11.68
C VAL A 3 -26.89 -10.05 -11.72
N THR A 4 -26.58 -9.20 -12.69
CA THR A 4 -27.26 -7.92 -12.87
C THR A 4 -28.69 -8.13 -13.35
N PRO A 5 -29.58 -7.13 -13.23
CA PRO A 5 -30.96 -7.21 -13.73
C PRO A 5 -31.06 -7.60 -15.22
N GLU A 6 -29.99 -7.39 -15.97
CA GLU A 6 -29.87 -7.74 -17.39
C GLU A 6 -29.40 -9.18 -17.65
N GLY A 7 -29.23 -10.01 -16.59
CA GLY A 7 -28.82 -11.40 -16.71
C GLY A 7 -27.34 -11.63 -17.03
N THR A 8 -26.53 -10.58 -17.03
CA THR A 8 -25.08 -10.69 -17.25
C THR A 8 -24.32 -10.79 -15.93
N LEU A 9 -23.22 -11.55 -15.91
CA LEU A 9 -22.34 -11.60 -14.75
C LEU A 9 -21.71 -10.21 -14.54
N ALA A 10 -21.67 -9.74 -13.29
CA ALA A 10 -21.08 -8.44 -12.96
C ALA A 10 -19.64 -8.29 -13.48
N ILE A 11 -18.88 -9.36 -13.54
CA ILE A 11 -17.54 -9.40 -14.13
C ILE A 11 -17.56 -9.06 -15.63
N ALA A 12 -18.54 -9.57 -16.37
CA ALA A 12 -18.64 -9.29 -17.80
C ALA A 12 -18.95 -7.80 -18.08
N GLN A 13 -19.74 -7.15 -17.22
CA GLN A 13 -19.98 -5.71 -17.33
C GLN A 13 -18.74 -4.87 -17.07
N VAL A 14 -17.89 -5.28 -16.12
CA VAL A 14 -16.61 -4.57 -15.85
C VAL A 14 -15.71 -4.61 -17.08
N ILE A 15 -15.64 -5.75 -17.78
CA ILE A 15 -14.81 -5.91 -18.98
C ILE A 15 -15.34 -5.08 -20.16
N VAL A 16 -16.65 -4.94 -20.28
CA VAL A 16 -17.29 -4.26 -21.42
C VAL A 16 -17.33 -2.73 -21.24
N GLN A 17 -17.34 -2.25 -19.99
CA GLN A 17 -17.42 -0.80 -19.73
C GLN A 17 -16.04 -0.21 -19.42
N PRO A 18 -15.47 0.64 -20.30
CA PRO A 18 -14.13 1.19 -20.10
C PRO A 18 -13.99 2.02 -18.81
N VAL A 19 -15.06 2.65 -18.36
CA VAL A 19 -15.06 3.42 -17.10
C VAL A 19 -14.87 2.51 -15.89
N LEU A 20 -15.53 1.35 -15.85
CA LEU A 20 -15.36 0.37 -14.78
C LEU A 20 -13.97 -0.26 -14.81
N LEU A 21 -13.41 -0.48 -16.00
CA LEU A 21 -12.07 -1.01 -16.16
C LEU A 21 -11.01 -0.02 -15.65
N LEU A 22 -11.17 1.28 -15.92
CA LEU A 22 -10.32 2.33 -15.36
C LEU A 22 -10.43 2.39 -13.83
N PHE A 23 -11.65 2.22 -13.29
CA PHE A 23 -11.86 2.19 -11.84
C PHE A 23 -11.15 0.99 -11.19
N VAL A 24 -11.29 -0.21 -11.76
CA VAL A 24 -10.59 -1.41 -11.30
C VAL A 24 -9.07 -1.22 -11.39
N PHE A 25 -8.57 -0.64 -12.47
CA PHE A 25 -7.14 -0.33 -12.61
C PHE A 25 -6.65 0.64 -11.53
N SER A 26 -7.43 1.69 -11.22
CA SER A 26 -7.09 2.64 -10.16
C SER A 26 -7.03 1.98 -8.78
N LEU A 27 -7.99 1.07 -8.49
CA LEU A 27 -7.99 0.30 -7.24
C LEU A 27 -6.78 -0.63 -7.16
N LEU A 28 -6.47 -1.33 -8.25
CA LEU A 28 -5.32 -2.23 -8.34
C LEU A 28 -4.01 -1.47 -8.14
N MET A 29 -3.86 -0.28 -8.74
CA MET A 29 -2.69 0.57 -8.54
C MET A 29 -2.58 1.04 -7.08
N SER A 30 -3.71 1.43 -6.47
CA SER A 30 -3.72 1.84 -5.06
C SER A 30 -3.28 0.70 -4.14
N ASP A 31 -3.82 -0.50 -4.32
CA ASP A 31 -3.50 -1.70 -3.55
C ASP A 31 -2.01 -2.10 -3.73
N PHE A 32 -1.53 -2.08 -4.98
CA PHE A 32 -0.14 -2.37 -5.31
C PHE A 32 0.85 -1.42 -4.61
N PHE A 33 0.60 -0.11 -4.67
CA PHE A 33 1.50 0.87 -4.05
C PHE A 33 1.42 0.84 -2.53
N ASP A 34 0.26 0.54 -1.96
CA ASP A 34 0.09 0.35 -0.52
C ASP A 34 0.91 -0.85 -0.04
N THR A 35 0.79 -1.98 -0.71
CA THR A 35 1.59 -3.18 -0.43
C THR A 35 3.08 -2.93 -0.60
N MET A 36 3.50 -2.27 -1.68
CA MET A 36 4.92 -1.94 -1.90
C MET A 36 5.47 -1.04 -0.79
N GLY A 37 4.72 -0.01 -0.38
CA GLY A 37 5.10 0.86 0.73
C GLY A 37 5.25 0.10 2.04
N THR A 38 4.30 -0.79 2.33
CA THR A 38 4.34 -1.63 3.53
C THR A 38 5.51 -2.60 3.52
N VAL A 39 5.78 -3.25 2.38
CA VAL A 39 6.89 -4.21 2.21
C VAL A 39 8.23 -3.51 2.43
N VAL A 40 8.43 -2.32 1.88
CA VAL A 40 9.65 -1.54 2.09
C VAL A 40 9.78 -1.13 3.56
N ALA A 41 8.72 -0.60 4.17
CA ALA A 41 8.76 -0.15 5.56
C ALA A 41 9.02 -1.29 6.55
N VAL A 42 8.34 -2.44 6.38
CA VAL A 42 8.54 -3.62 7.23
C VAL A 42 9.91 -4.25 6.97
N GLY A 43 10.31 -4.36 5.69
CA GLY A 43 11.61 -4.91 5.30
C GLY A 43 12.78 -4.12 5.87
N SER A 44 12.71 -2.80 5.79
CA SER A 44 13.69 -1.88 6.38
C SER A 44 13.82 -2.09 7.90
N ARG A 45 12.69 -2.15 8.61
CA ARG A 45 12.67 -2.38 10.07
C ARG A 45 13.09 -3.78 10.48
N ALA A 46 12.75 -4.78 9.68
CA ALA A 46 13.16 -6.16 9.92
C ALA A 46 14.63 -6.43 9.54
N GLY A 47 15.26 -5.53 8.78
CA GLY A 47 16.62 -5.70 8.29
C GLY A 47 16.72 -6.67 7.11
N PHE A 48 15.66 -6.75 6.30
CA PHE A 48 15.59 -7.55 5.06
C PHE A 48 15.86 -6.71 3.81
N VAL A 49 16.62 -5.64 3.97
CA VAL A 49 16.96 -4.70 2.88
C VAL A 49 18.42 -4.90 2.51
N ASP A 50 18.71 -5.04 1.21
CA ASP A 50 20.08 -5.12 0.69
C ASP A 50 20.80 -3.75 0.83
N LYS A 51 22.11 -3.75 0.65
CA LYS A 51 22.97 -2.55 0.69
C LYS A 51 22.56 -1.43 -0.29
N LYS A 52 21.68 -1.75 -1.25
CA LYS A 52 21.14 -0.80 -2.23
C LYS A 52 19.77 -0.22 -1.84
N GLY A 53 19.21 -0.63 -0.69
CA GLY A 53 17.88 -0.22 -0.28
C GLY A 53 16.74 -1.06 -0.87
N ASP A 54 17.05 -2.10 -1.62
CA ASP A 54 16.05 -3.01 -2.19
C ASP A 54 15.68 -4.10 -1.20
N VAL A 55 14.41 -4.41 -1.06
CA VAL A 55 13.92 -5.52 -0.23
C VAL A 55 14.18 -6.84 -0.98
N GLU A 56 14.79 -7.80 -0.29
CA GLU A 56 14.95 -9.15 -0.83
C GLU A 56 13.59 -9.81 -1.04
N ASP A 57 13.47 -10.62 -2.11
CA ASP A 57 12.28 -11.44 -2.41
C ASP A 57 10.94 -10.68 -2.56
N VAL A 58 10.95 -9.46 -3.11
CA VAL A 58 9.72 -8.67 -3.35
C VAL A 58 8.73 -9.43 -4.24
N GLN A 59 9.21 -10.15 -5.26
CA GLN A 59 8.34 -10.85 -6.20
C GLN A 59 7.49 -11.96 -5.55
N PRO A 60 8.04 -12.89 -4.73
CA PRO A 60 7.22 -13.83 -3.98
C PRO A 60 6.23 -13.16 -3.03
N ILE A 61 6.61 -12.07 -2.39
CA ILE A 61 5.72 -11.32 -1.47
C ILE A 61 4.50 -10.79 -2.25
N LEU A 62 4.72 -10.14 -3.39
CA LEU A 62 3.64 -9.62 -4.23
C LEU A 62 2.72 -10.72 -4.77
N ILE A 63 3.26 -11.89 -5.11
CA ILE A 63 2.45 -13.04 -5.57
C ILE A 63 1.53 -13.53 -4.44
N VAL A 64 2.05 -13.64 -3.22
CA VAL A 64 1.25 -14.08 -2.06
C VAL A 64 0.18 -13.04 -1.72
N ASP A 65 0.53 -11.76 -1.73
CA ASP A 65 -0.39 -10.65 -1.48
C ASP A 65 -1.53 -10.61 -2.52
N SER A 66 -1.18 -10.70 -3.80
CA SER A 66 -2.17 -10.76 -4.89
C SER A 66 -3.08 -12.00 -4.79
N ALA A 67 -2.53 -13.16 -4.41
CA ALA A 67 -3.32 -14.36 -4.19
C ALA A 67 -4.28 -14.20 -2.99
N ALA A 68 -3.82 -13.55 -1.92
CA ALA A 68 -4.64 -13.25 -0.75
C ALA A 68 -5.76 -12.25 -1.09
N ALA A 69 -5.45 -11.20 -1.85
CA ALA A 69 -6.44 -10.24 -2.34
C ALA A 69 -7.52 -10.92 -3.21
N ALA A 70 -7.10 -11.80 -4.12
CA ALA A 70 -8.02 -12.59 -4.94
C ALA A 70 -8.90 -13.52 -4.10
N ALA A 71 -8.33 -14.19 -3.08
CA ALA A 71 -9.08 -15.02 -2.15
C ALA A 71 -10.11 -14.22 -1.35
N GLY A 72 -9.74 -13.01 -0.88
CA GLY A 72 -10.65 -12.08 -0.20
C GLY A 72 -11.83 -11.71 -1.09
N GLY A 73 -11.56 -11.30 -2.33
CA GLY A 73 -12.59 -10.96 -3.30
C GLY A 73 -13.50 -12.16 -3.65
N PHE A 74 -12.95 -13.37 -3.72
CA PHE A 74 -13.73 -14.58 -3.99
C PHE A 74 -14.70 -14.93 -2.85
N ILE A 75 -14.28 -14.72 -1.60
CA ILE A 75 -15.10 -14.94 -0.40
C ILE A 75 -16.12 -13.80 -0.21
N GLY A 76 -15.98 -12.69 -0.93
CA GLY A 76 -16.83 -11.50 -0.77
C GLY A 76 -16.37 -10.57 0.37
N ALA A 77 -15.13 -10.73 0.81
CA ALA A 77 -14.47 -9.81 1.74
C ALA A 77 -13.72 -8.71 0.99
N SER A 78 -13.18 -7.75 1.73
CA SER A 78 -12.24 -6.76 1.19
C SER A 78 -10.94 -7.43 0.74
N SER A 79 -10.12 -6.69 -0.04
CA SER A 79 -8.75 -7.11 -0.34
C SER A 79 -8.01 -7.43 0.96
N ILE A 80 -7.33 -8.58 0.96
CA ILE A 80 -6.45 -8.98 2.07
C ILE A 80 -5.07 -8.46 1.71
N THR A 81 -4.68 -7.36 2.32
CA THR A 81 -3.41 -6.68 2.07
C THR A 81 -2.52 -6.66 3.30
N SER A 82 -1.26 -6.37 3.09
CA SER A 82 -0.26 -6.26 4.17
C SER A 82 -0.48 -4.98 4.97
N PHE A 83 -0.54 -5.08 6.30
CA PHE A 83 -0.76 -3.94 7.18
C PHE A 83 0.54 -3.22 7.55
N VAL A 84 0.53 -1.91 7.42
CA VAL A 84 1.66 -1.03 7.79
C VAL A 84 1.96 -1.08 9.30
N GLU A 85 0.99 -1.38 10.13
CA GLU A 85 1.14 -1.57 11.57
C GLU A 85 2.09 -2.73 11.93
N SER A 86 2.33 -3.65 10.97
CA SER A 86 3.34 -4.72 11.10
C SER A 86 4.76 -4.18 11.32
N VAL A 87 5.02 -2.91 10.96
CA VAL A 87 6.29 -2.21 11.28
C VAL A 87 6.55 -2.22 12.79
N SER A 88 5.51 -2.08 13.61
CA SER A 88 5.67 -2.13 15.07
C SER A 88 6.09 -3.51 15.57
N GLY A 89 5.56 -4.57 14.97
CA GLY A 89 5.97 -5.95 15.24
C GLY A 89 7.42 -6.20 14.83
N ALA A 90 7.83 -5.73 13.65
CA ALA A 90 9.20 -5.81 13.17
C ALA A 90 10.17 -5.02 14.07
N ALA A 91 9.79 -3.84 14.55
CA ALA A 91 10.55 -3.04 15.50
C ALA A 91 10.68 -3.73 16.86
N ALA A 92 9.68 -4.50 17.30
CA ALA A 92 9.72 -5.32 18.51
C ALA A 92 10.56 -6.61 18.36
N GLY A 93 11.07 -6.90 17.16
CA GLY A 93 11.94 -8.05 16.89
C GLY A 93 11.25 -9.24 16.21
N ALA A 94 10.03 -9.11 15.75
CA ALA A 94 9.36 -10.15 14.96
C ALA A 94 10.03 -10.28 13.58
N ARG A 95 10.64 -11.45 13.32
CA ARG A 95 11.41 -11.71 12.09
C ARG A 95 11.06 -13.02 11.40
N THR A 96 10.05 -13.70 11.89
CA THR A 96 9.66 -15.02 11.39
C THR A 96 8.16 -15.08 11.16
N GLY A 97 7.71 -15.94 10.23
CA GLY A 97 6.28 -16.15 9.97
C GLY A 97 5.50 -16.68 11.17
N LEU A 98 6.18 -17.14 12.24
CA LEU A 98 5.52 -17.59 13.47
C LEU A 98 4.74 -16.45 14.14
N SER A 99 5.23 -15.21 14.08
CA SER A 99 4.52 -14.04 14.59
C SER A 99 3.18 -13.83 13.87
N ASN A 100 3.12 -14.06 12.55
CA ASN A 100 1.90 -13.93 11.77
C ASN A 100 0.86 -15.02 12.15
N ILE A 101 1.31 -16.22 12.50
CA ILE A 101 0.40 -17.28 13.00
C ILE A 101 -0.22 -16.84 14.32
N VAL A 102 0.57 -16.30 15.24
CA VAL A 102 0.07 -15.79 16.53
C VAL A 102 -0.92 -14.64 16.32
N ILE A 103 -0.61 -13.72 15.43
CA ILE A 103 -1.51 -12.62 15.06
C ILE A 103 -2.81 -13.15 14.48
N GLY A 104 -2.75 -14.12 13.56
CA GLY A 104 -3.93 -14.75 12.97
C GLY A 104 -4.83 -15.40 14.03
N ILE A 105 -4.25 -16.15 14.98
CA ILE A 105 -4.99 -16.72 16.11
C ILE A 105 -5.62 -15.62 16.97
N ALA A 106 -4.90 -14.54 17.23
CA ALA A 106 -5.42 -13.40 17.98
C ALA A 106 -6.61 -12.75 17.26
N PHE A 107 -6.56 -12.56 15.93
CA PHE A 107 -7.68 -12.05 15.15
C PHE A 107 -8.91 -12.96 15.23
N VAL A 108 -8.72 -14.30 15.14
CA VAL A 108 -9.83 -15.26 15.32
C VAL A 108 -10.42 -15.15 16.73
N ALA A 109 -9.60 -15.05 17.77
CA ALA A 109 -10.06 -14.83 19.13
C ALA A 109 -10.83 -13.51 19.28
N CYS A 110 -10.33 -12.44 18.65
CA CYS A 110 -11.00 -11.14 18.62
C CYS A 110 -12.37 -11.18 17.93
N ALA A 111 -12.58 -12.06 16.93
CA ALA A 111 -13.87 -12.21 16.28
C ALA A 111 -14.97 -12.66 17.27
N PHE A 112 -14.63 -13.49 18.26
CA PHE A 112 -15.57 -13.87 19.33
C PHE A 112 -15.83 -12.72 20.32
N LEU A 113 -14.92 -11.77 20.42
CA LEU A 113 -15.00 -10.58 21.28
C LEU A 113 -15.54 -9.36 20.51
N ALA A 114 -16.09 -9.53 19.31
CA ALA A 114 -16.57 -8.46 18.45
C ALA A 114 -17.48 -7.42 19.18
N PRO A 115 -18.41 -7.80 20.07
CA PRO A 115 -19.23 -6.83 20.80
C PRO A 115 -18.40 -5.92 21.72
N VAL A 116 -17.32 -6.45 22.31
CA VAL A 116 -16.41 -5.67 23.18
C VAL A 116 -15.50 -4.77 22.34
N ILE A 117 -14.99 -5.30 21.22
CA ILE A 117 -14.13 -4.53 20.30
C ILE A 117 -14.91 -3.37 19.67
N GLY A 118 -16.20 -3.56 19.37
CA GLY A 118 -17.06 -2.50 18.86
C GLY A 118 -17.24 -1.30 19.83
N MET A 119 -16.87 -1.46 21.10
CA MET A 119 -16.83 -0.36 22.08
C MET A 119 -15.55 0.48 21.99
N VAL A 120 -14.51 0.01 21.27
CA VAL A 120 -13.27 0.74 21.10
C VAL A 120 -13.51 1.89 20.12
N THR A 121 -13.41 3.10 20.60
CA THR A 121 -13.62 4.31 19.81
C THR A 121 -12.39 4.63 18.95
N SER A 122 -12.60 5.30 17.81
CA SER A 122 -11.51 5.79 16.97
C SER A 122 -10.49 6.67 17.72
N SER A 123 -10.96 7.37 18.77
CA SER A 123 -10.07 8.16 19.62
C SER A 123 -9.08 7.32 20.42
N ALA A 124 -9.45 6.09 20.79
CA ALA A 124 -8.56 5.19 21.51
C ALA A 124 -7.48 4.60 20.59
N THR A 125 -7.81 4.33 19.32
CA THR A 125 -6.86 3.79 18.33
C THR A 125 -5.93 4.86 17.76
N CYS A 126 -6.30 6.13 17.82
CA CYS A 126 -5.50 7.26 17.33
C CYS A 126 -4.09 7.29 17.93
N GLY A 127 -3.94 7.04 19.23
CA GLY A 127 -2.64 7.00 19.89
C GLY A 127 -1.71 5.93 19.31
N ALA A 128 -2.22 4.74 19.02
CA ALA A 128 -1.45 3.67 18.41
C ALA A 128 -1.01 4.05 16.98
N LEU A 129 -1.90 4.65 16.19
CA LEU A 129 -1.58 5.10 14.82
C LEU A 129 -0.51 6.21 14.81
N VAL A 130 -0.53 7.11 15.79
CA VAL A 130 0.51 8.14 15.94
C VAL A 130 1.87 7.50 16.22
N VAL A 131 1.94 6.48 17.08
CA VAL A 131 3.19 5.76 17.36
C VAL A 131 3.70 5.03 16.10
N VAL A 132 2.83 4.36 15.35
CA VAL A 132 3.20 3.71 14.08
C VAL A 132 3.70 4.74 13.08
N GLY A 133 2.99 5.87 12.92
CA GLY A 133 3.43 6.96 12.06
C GLY A 133 4.80 7.52 12.46
N TYR A 134 5.07 7.67 13.75
CA TYR A 134 6.39 8.09 14.25
C TYR A 134 7.48 7.08 13.87
N LEU A 135 7.22 5.78 14.02
CA LEU A 135 8.18 4.74 13.63
C LEU A 135 8.51 4.77 12.14
N MET A 136 7.56 5.19 11.31
CA MET A 136 7.74 5.29 9.85
C MET A 136 8.41 6.60 9.42
N MET A 137 8.38 7.65 10.24
CA MET A 137 9.01 8.93 9.88
C MET A 137 10.52 8.82 9.64
N THR A 138 11.17 7.80 10.15
CA THR A 138 12.60 7.57 9.90
C THR A 138 12.90 7.26 8.44
N GLU A 139 11.95 6.66 7.70
CA GLU A 139 12.09 6.38 6.28
C GLU A 139 12.16 7.66 5.43
N ILE A 140 11.56 8.75 5.90
CA ILE A 140 11.64 10.07 5.25
C ILE A 140 13.09 10.58 5.20
N GLY A 141 13.93 10.16 6.15
CA GLY A 141 15.35 10.51 6.18
C GLY A 141 16.18 9.85 5.06
N GLU A 142 15.68 8.80 4.44
CA GLU A 142 16.34 8.13 3.31
C GLU A 142 16.13 8.85 1.97
N ILE A 143 15.17 9.79 1.93
CA ILE A 143 14.91 10.60 0.73
C ILE A 143 16.05 11.60 0.57
N ASP A 144 16.64 11.64 -0.63
CA ASP A 144 17.63 12.67 -0.97
C ASP A 144 16.93 14.02 -1.20
N TRP A 145 16.86 14.81 -0.14
CA TRP A 145 16.26 16.15 -0.15
C TRP A 145 17.11 17.19 -0.89
N SER A 146 18.36 16.86 -1.24
CA SER A 146 19.26 17.76 -1.99
C SER A 146 18.97 17.73 -3.49
N ASP A 147 18.45 16.63 -4.02
CA ASP A 147 18.01 16.51 -5.43
C ASP A 147 16.55 16.92 -5.57
N ILE A 148 16.33 18.07 -6.20
CA ILE A 148 14.98 18.62 -6.44
C ILE A 148 14.09 17.69 -7.25
N ALA A 149 14.70 16.83 -8.10
CA ALA A 149 13.94 15.88 -8.92
C ALA A 149 13.36 14.71 -8.10
N SER A 150 13.93 14.40 -6.95
CA SER A 150 13.45 13.39 -6.02
C SER A 150 12.65 14.01 -4.87
N ALA A 151 13.15 15.12 -4.32
CA ALA A 151 12.58 15.78 -3.14
C ALA A 151 11.19 16.37 -3.39
N PHE A 152 11.00 17.08 -4.49
CA PHE A 152 9.73 17.75 -4.77
C PHE A 152 8.57 16.78 -5.04
N PRO A 153 8.75 15.71 -5.86
CA PRO A 153 7.73 14.67 -6.00
C PRO A 153 7.41 13.94 -4.69
N ALA A 154 8.42 13.63 -3.89
CA ALA A 154 8.23 13.01 -2.58
C ALA A 154 7.40 13.91 -1.65
N PHE A 155 7.72 15.19 -1.59
CA PHE A 155 6.94 16.17 -0.83
C PHE A 155 5.48 16.23 -1.30
N LEU A 156 5.23 16.31 -2.62
CA LEU A 156 3.88 16.34 -3.16
C LEU A 156 3.10 15.05 -2.86
N THR A 157 3.77 13.89 -2.86
CA THR A 157 3.14 12.63 -2.47
C THR A 157 2.76 12.64 -0.99
N ILE A 158 3.69 13.01 -0.11
CA ILE A 158 3.47 13.04 1.35
C ILE A 158 2.32 13.97 1.73
N VAL A 159 2.26 15.16 1.11
CA VAL A 159 1.20 16.13 1.38
C VAL A 159 -0.08 15.82 0.62
N GLY A 160 0.03 15.29 -0.60
CA GLY A 160 -1.09 15.01 -1.50
C GLY A 160 -2.00 13.89 -0.98
N ILE A 161 -1.44 12.83 -0.39
CA ILE A 161 -2.22 11.71 0.15
C ILE A 161 -3.23 12.19 1.22
N PRO A 162 -2.83 12.87 2.30
CA PRO A 162 -3.77 13.33 3.31
C PRO A 162 -4.72 14.43 2.81
N MET A 163 -4.27 15.30 1.89
CA MET A 163 -5.14 16.36 1.35
C MET A 163 -6.22 15.85 0.42
N THR A 164 -5.94 14.78 -0.32
CA THR A 164 -6.91 14.19 -1.26
C THR A 164 -7.67 13.02 -0.67
N TYR A 165 -7.33 12.56 0.53
CA TYR A 165 -7.85 11.32 1.14
C TYR A 165 -7.74 10.12 0.19
N SER A 166 -6.73 10.09 -0.67
CA SER A 166 -6.54 9.06 -1.68
C SER A 166 -5.05 8.79 -1.92
N ILE A 167 -4.64 7.56 -1.69
CA ILE A 167 -3.28 7.10 -1.96
C ILE A 167 -2.96 7.24 -3.46
N ALA A 168 -3.88 6.81 -4.33
CA ALA A 168 -3.71 6.88 -5.78
C ALA A 168 -3.51 8.33 -6.27
N ASN A 169 -4.29 9.28 -5.76
CA ASN A 169 -4.16 10.69 -6.14
C ASN A 169 -2.84 11.28 -5.65
N GLY A 170 -2.43 10.99 -4.42
CA GLY A 170 -1.16 11.48 -3.88
C GLY A 170 0.05 10.95 -4.65
N ILE A 171 0.07 9.65 -4.94
CA ILE A 171 1.10 9.03 -5.75
C ILE A 171 1.07 9.58 -7.18
N GLY A 172 -0.12 9.74 -7.78
CA GLY A 172 -0.27 10.33 -9.10
C GLY A 172 0.32 11.74 -9.19
N LEU A 173 0.09 12.59 -8.18
CA LEU A 173 0.72 13.92 -8.09
C LEU A 173 2.25 13.84 -8.03
N GLY A 174 2.79 12.89 -7.27
CA GLY A 174 4.22 12.62 -7.21
C GLY A 174 4.79 12.21 -8.56
N PHE A 175 4.18 11.24 -9.23
CA PHE A 175 4.65 10.77 -10.54
C PHE A 175 4.57 11.84 -11.62
N ILE A 176 3.47 12.58 -11.70
CA ILE A 176 3.30 13.68 -12.67
C ILE A 176 4.38 14.73 -12.44
N SER A 177 4.61 15.14 -11.19
CA SER A 177 5.64 16.13 -10.87
C SER A 177 7.05 15.63 -11.20
N TYR A 178 7.34 14.36 -10.93
CA TYR A 178 8.61 13.73 -11.29
C TYR A 178 8.85 13.74 -12.80
N CYS A 179 7.86 13.35 -13.59
CA CYS A 179 7.94 13.39 -15.06
C CYS A 179 8.16 14.81 -15.58
N ILE A 180 7.45 15.80 -15.03
CA ILE A 180 7.60 17.23 -15.42
C ILE A 180 9.03 17.73 -15.12
N ILE A 181 9.54 17.45 -13.91
CA ILE A 181 10.88 17.94 -13.51
C ILE A 181 11.98 17.27 -14.33
N LYS A 182 11.93 15.95 -14.49
CA LYS A 182 12.90 15.21 -15.32
C LYS A 182 12.82 15.62 -16.77
N GLY A 183 11.61 15.88 -17.29
CA GLY A 183 11.41 16.45 -18.63
C GLY A 183 12.04 17.84 -18.77
N ALA A 184 11.84 18.74 -17.82
CA ALA A 184 12.42 20.07 -17.80
C ALA A 184 13.97 20.05 -17.70
N GLN A 185 14.54 19.03 -17.02
CA GLN A 185 15.97 18.81 -16.94
C GLN A 185 16.57 18.17 -18.21
N GLY A 186 15.75 17.81 -19.19
CA GLY A 186 16.19 17.12 -20.42
C GLY A 186 16.64 15.68 -20.22
N LYS A 187 16.36 15.09 -19.05
CA LYS A 187 16.77 13.73 -18.67
C LYS A 187 15.69 12.70 -18.98
N PHE A 188 15.14 12.74 -20.19
CA PHE A 188 14.06 11.84 -20.63
C PHE A 188 14.42 10.34 -20.57
N ARG A 189 15.71 10.01 -20.63
CA ARG A 189 16.19 8.61 -20.55
C ARG A 189 16.16 8.01 -19.16
N ASP A 190 16.12 8.85 -18.11
CA ASP A 190 16.08 8.41 -16.73
C ASP A 190 14.64 8.00 -16.31
N VAL A 191 13.65 8.45 -17.10
CA VAL A 191 12.24 8.09 -16.90
C VAL A 191 11.92 6.86 -17.74
N LYS A 192 11.53 5.76 -17.09
CA LYS A 192 11.14 4.55 -17.81
C LYS A 192 9.94 4.84 -18.71
N PRO A 193 9.87 4.26 -19.95
CA PRO A 193 8.78 4.54 -20.89
C PRO A 193 7.38 4.32 -20.31
N LEU A 194 7.27 3.36 -19.38
CA LEU A 194 6.01 3.05 -18.69
C LEU A 194 5.50 4.17 -17.78
N MET A 195 6.35 5.13 -17.40
CA MET A 195 5.97 6.26 -16.55
C MET A 195 5.39 7.45 -17.34
N TRP A 196 5.42 7.37 -18.68
CA TRP A 196 4.85 8.38 -19.58
C TRP A 196 3.43 8.05 -20.05
N VAL A 197 2.92 6.87 -19.72
CA VAL A 197 1.58 6.37 -20.04
C VAL A 197 0.66 6.49 -18.83
#